data_b4302c966216e762ae92462391fe8ccb
#
_entry.id   b4302c966216e762ae92462391fe8ccb
#
_cell.length_a   1.000
_cell.length_b   1.000
_cell.length_c   1.000
_cell.angle_alpha   90.00
_cell.angle_beta   90.00
_cell.angle_gamma   90.00
#
_symmetry.space_group_name_H-M   'P 1'
#
loop_
_entity.id
_entity.type
_entity.pdbx_description
1 polymer ?
#
loop_
_entity_poly.entity_id
_entity_poly.type
_entity_poly.pdbx_seq_one_letter_code
_entity_poly.pdbx_strand_id
1 'polypeptide(L)'
;MAAALGRAPARGASRWAGWGRRAAGAVAASASASASASAAGEGGAGGAAPALGPGLYVVATPIGNLEDVTLRGLRVLRGADAVLAEDTRRTRTLLEAHGVALRGPLTSYREHNARAAGGLALERLARGEAVALVSDAGTPAVSDPGWELVAAARAGGVPVHAVPGPSALPAALSVAGLAPRPRLFLGFPPGKAGPRRRLLRDVFAASRALDGLDAVFFVGPHDLPRLLEEALEEAPNGKVSEVATREAGAPAAGGGVVECAVVRELSKRYEEVWRGPLHEAVREFAEGSGRSRGEITLLLACPSGGGEQAVGGGRASAGEAEAHVRWLVEACGVKPSEAAKRVAGLVGGGKNRLYEAALQAARGGPAEG
;
A
#
# COMPACT_ATOMS: atom_id res chain seq x y z
N MET A 1 6.79 6.81 16.23
CA MET A 1 6.14 6.37 14.98
C MET A 1 5.64 4.92 15.01
N ALA A 2 6.38 3.94 15.54
CA ALA A 2 5.94 2.54 15.65
C ALA A 2 4.64 2.33 16.46
N ALA A 3 4.32 3.20 17.42
CA ALA A 3 3.09 3.13 18.21
C ALA A 3 1.87 3.77 17.54
N ALA A 4 2.05 4.55 16.47
CA ALA A 4 0.99 5.26 15.75
C ALA A 4 0.56 4.54 14.47
N LEU A 5 1.45 3.80 13.82
CA LEU A 5 1.06 2.80 12.85
C LEU A 5 0.47 1.65 13.67
N GLY A 6 -0.85 1.72 13.90
CA GLY A 6 -1.58 0.79 14.75
C GLY A 6 -1.00 -0.60 14.57
N ARG A 7 -0.52 -1.22 15.63
CA ARG A 7 -0.09 -2.62 15.60
C ARG A 7 -1.16 -3.37 14.83
N ALA A 8 -0.85 -3.73 13.59
CA ALA A 8 -1.62 -4.77 12.92
C ALA A 8 -1.72 -5.87 13.98
N PRO A 9 -2.93 -6.31 14.36
CA PRO A 9 -3.06 -7.22 15.47
C PRO A 9 -2.24 -8.46 15.12
N ALA A 10 -1.17 -8.71 15.87
CA ALA A 10 -0.35 -9.92 15.79
C ALA A 10 -1.16 -11.21 16.07
N ARG A 11 -2.47 -11.07 16.10
CA ARG A 11 -3.47 -12.11 16.38
C ARG A 11 -3.68 -13.09 15.20
N GLY A 12 -3.29 -12.73 13.95
CA GLY A 12 -3.51 -13.58 12.78
C GLY A 12 -2.51 -14.75 12.67
N ALA A 13 -1.24 -14.51 12.95
CA ALA A 13 -0.19 -15.52 12.80
C ALA A 13 -0.39 -16.74 13.73
N SER A 14 -0.93 -16.55 14.93
CA SER A 14 -1.19 -17.64 15.87
C SER A 14 -2.37 -18.54 15.47
N ARG A 15 -3.30 -18.04 14.66
CA ARG A 15 -4.49 -18.80 14.22
C ARG A 15 -4.17 -19.94 13.28
N TRP A 16 -3.05 -19.85 12.56
CA TRP A 16 -2.65 -20.81 11.51
C TRP A 16 -1.39 -21.59 11.87
N ALA A 17 -0.82 -21.38 13.05
CA ALA A 17 0.44 -22.01 13.50
C ALA A 17 0.42 -23.55 13.51
N GLY A 18 -0.75 -24.16 13.65
CA GLY A 18 -0.92 -25.62 13.59
C GLY A 18 -0.99 -26.20 12.18
N TRP A 19 -1.34 -25.40 11.18
CA TRP A 19 -1.46 -25.86 9.80
C TRP A 19 -0.11 -25.97 9.10
N GLY A 20 0.81 -25.02 9.31
CA GLY A 20 2.13 -25.00 8.66
C GLY A 20 2.95 -26.26 8.87
N ARG A 21 2.86 -26.88 10.04
CA ARG A 21 3.58 -28.12 10.34
C ARG A 21 3.03 -29.36 9.63
N ARG A 22 1.72 -29.39 9.32
CA ARG A 22 1.08 -30.50 8.58
C ARG A 22 1.23 -30.38 7.07
N ALA A 23 1.23 -29.16 6.56
CA ALA A 23 1.34 -28.89 5.12
C ALA A 23 2.77 -29.06 4.59
N ALA A 24 3.79 -28.76 5.41
CA ALA A 24 5.20 -28.89 5.01
C ALA A 24 5.59 -30.31 4.54
N GLY A 25 4.97 -31.34 5.11
CA GLY A 25 5.20 -32.74 4.67
C GLY A 25 4.57 -33.10 3.33
N ALA A 26 3.42 -32.52 2.99
CA ALA A 26 2.71 -32.83 1.75
C ALA A 26 3.25 -32.02 0.54
N VAL A 27 3.71 -30.78 0.76
CA VAL A 27 4.24 -29.90 -0.29
C VAL A 27 5.64 -30.31 -0.73
N ALA A 28 6.48 -30.84 0.17
CA ALA A 28 7.83 -31.32 -0.17
C ALA A 28 7.80 -32.48 -1.17
N ALA A 29 6.75 -33.30 -1.17
CA ALA A 29 6.59 -34.40 -2.13
C ALA A 29 6.17 -33.96 -3.53
N SER A 30 5.49 -32.80 -3.68
CA SER A 30 5.04 -32.29 -4.98
C SER A 30 6.02 -31.32 -5.64
N ALA A 31 6.89 -30.65 -4.84
CA ALA A 31 7.84 -29.68 -5.34
C ALA A 31 8.96 -30.26 -6.21
N SER A 32 9.29 -31.55 -6.05
CA SER A 32 10.31 -32.22 -6.87
C SER A 32 9.87 -32.50 -8.31
N ALA A 33 8.55 -32.45 -8.60
CA ALA A 33 8.00 -32.71 -9.92
C ALA A 33 7.82 -31.46 -10.79
N SER A 34 7.87 -30.24 -10.22
CA SER A 34 7.53 -29.01 -10.95
C SER A 34 8.72 -28.09 -11.31
N ALA A 35 9.94 -28.43 -10.89
CA ALA A 35 11.13 -27.59 -11.17
C ALA A 35 11.54 -27.56 -12.66
N SER A 36 10.96 -28.38 -13.52
CA SER A 36 11.32 -28.46 -14.93
C SER A 36 10.40 -27.69 -15.89
N ALA A 37 9.36 -26.99 -15.40
CA ALA A 37 8.33 -26.39 -16.27
C ALA A 37 8.40 -24.85 -16.41
N SER A 38 9.40 -24.16 -15.85
CA SER A 38 9.41 -22.67 -15.82
C SER A 38 10.24 -22.00 -16.94
N ALA A 39 10.76 -22.75 -17.89
CA ALA A 39 11.57 -22.23 -18.98
C ALA A 39 11.05 -22.71 -20.35
N ALA A 40 9.89 -22.23 -20.77
CA ALA A 40 9.46 -22.32 -22.17
C ALA A 40 8.53 -21.13 -22.44
N GLY A 41 9.00 -20.05 -23.07
CA GLY A 41 9.06 -19.95 -24.48
C GLY A 41 7.83 -19.26 -25.02
N GLU A 42 8.03 -18.05 -25.50
CA GLU A 42 7.14 -17.25 -26.32
C GLU A 42 6.69 -18.01 -27.58
N GLY A 43 5.45 -17.81 -27.98
CA GLY A 43 5.02 -17.89 -29.37
C GLY A 43 4.41 -19.23 -29.80
N GLY A 44 3.09 -19.26 -29.94
CA GLY A 44 2.38 -20.28 -30.71
C GLY A 44 0.87 -20.12 -30.59
N ALA A 45 0.25 -19.57 -31.63
CA ALA A 45 -1.20 -19.54 -31.78
C ALA A 45 -1.72 -20.97 -31.90
N GLY A 46 -2.63 -21.40 -30.99
CA GLY A 46 -3.44 -22.60 -31.15
C GLY A 46 -3.23 -23.77 -30.18
N GLY A 47 -2.29 -23.70 -29.22
CA GLY A 47 -2.12 -24.73 -28.21
C GLY A 47 -2.99 -24.48 -26.96
N ALA A 48 -3.56 -25.55 -26.37
CA ALA A 48 -4.21 -25.45 -25.06
C ALA A 48 -3.26 -24.79 -24.05
N ALA A 49 -3.76 -23.75 -23.34
CA ALA A 49 -2.94 -23.05 -22.36
C ALA A 49 -2.40 -24.06 -21.33
N PRO A 50 -1.10 -23.98 -20.98
CA PRO A 50 -0.50 -24.92 -20.02
C PRO A 50 -1.29 -24.86 -18.71
N ALA A 51 -1.49 -26.06 -18.12
CA ALA A 51 -2.16 -26.20 -16.83
C ALA A 51 -1.41 -25.37 -15.76
N LEU A 52 -2.18 -24.76 -14.84
CA LEU A 52 -1.57 -24.05 -13.71
C LEU A 52 -0.85 -25.04 -12.80
N GLY A 53 0.35 -24.67 -12.35
CA GLY A 53 1.04 -25.38 -11.30
C GLY A 53 0.33 -25.21 -9.95
N PRO A 54 0.62 -26.10 -8.96
CA PRO A 54 0.11 -25.97 -7.60
C PRO A 54 0.49 -24.63 -6.97
N GLY A 55 -0.42 -24.03 -6.20
CA GLY A 55 -0.13 -22.84 -5.45
C GLY A 55 -1.28 -21.83 -5.33
N LEU A 56 -1.03 -20.80 -4.53
CA LEU A 56 -1.94 -19.68 -4.34
C LEU A 56 -1.63 -18.57 -5.34
N TYR A 57 -2.60 -18.20 -6.16
CA TYR A 57 -2.49 -17.13 -7.16
C TYR A 57 -3.25 -15.89 -6.67
N VAL A 58 -2.51 -14.82 -6.34
CA VAL A 58 -3.09 -13.53 -5.95
C VAL A 58 -3.32 -12.73 -7.23
N VAL A 59 -4.58 -12.63 -7.67
CA VAL A 59 -4.95 -12.09 -8.98
C VAL A 59 -5.58 -10.72 -8.84
N ALA A 60 -4.96 -9.70 -9.42
CA ALA A 60 -5.51 -8.36 -9.47
C ALA A 60 -6.72 -8.30 -10.44
N THR A 61 -7.76 -7.57 -10.03
CA THR A 61 -9.01 -7.36 -10.77
C THR A 61 -9.20 -5.90 -11.15
N PRO A 62 -10.03 -5.58 -12.14
CA PRO A 62 -10.32 -4.20 -12.54
C PRO A 62 -10.77 -3.31 -11.39
N ILE A 63 -10.34 -2.04 -11.41
CA ILE A 63 -10.73 -1.04 -10.41
C ILE A 63 -11.94 -0.20 -10.83
N GLY A 64 -12.43 -0.39 -12.05
CA GLY A 64 -13.58 0.38 -12.56
C GLY A 64 -13.98 0.02 -13.98
N ASN A 65 -13.02 -0.30 -14.82
CA ASN A 65 -13.25 -0.70 -16.21
C ASN A 65 -12.88 -2.19 -16.39
N LEU A 66 -13.82 -3.01 -16.81
CA LEU A 66 -13.62 -4.45 -16.99
C LEU A 66 -12.49 -4.78 -17.99
N GLU A 67 -12.21 -3.90 -18.94
CA GLU A 67 -11.12 -4.06 -19.91
C GLU A 67 -9.71 -3.99 -19.29
N ASP A 68 -9.59 -3.45 -18.08
CA ASP A 68 -8.30 -3.38 -17.37
C ASP A 68 -7.83 -4.75 -16.85
N VAL A 69 -8.64 -5.80 -16.95
CA VAL A 69 -8.21 -7.15 -16.57
C VAL A 69 -7.06 -7.63 -17.45
N THR A 70 -6.08 -8.29 -16.85
CA THR A 70 -4.97 -8.81 -17.64
C THR A 70 -5.29 -10.16 -18.28
N LEU A 71 -4.74 -10.43 -19.47
CA LEU A 71 -4.85 -11.72 -20.14
C LEU A 71 -4.35 -12.88 -19.25
N ARG A 72 -3.30 -12.64 -18.47
CA ARG A 72 -2.78 -13.60 -17.51
C ARG A 72 -3.76 -13.82 -16.36
N GLY A 73 -4.44 -12.77 -15.88
CA GLY A 73 -5.49 -12.86 -14.86
C GLY A 73 -6.63 -13.76 -15.33
N LEU A 74 -7.18 -13.52 -16.52
CA LEU A 74 -8.24 -14.34 -17.10
C LEU A 74 -7.82 -15.81 -17.30
N ARG A 75 -6.57 -16.05 -17.74
CA ARG A 75 -6.03 -17.40 -17.90
C ARG A 75 -5.93 -18.11 -16.55
N VAL A 76 -5.45 -17.43 -15.51
CA VAL A 76 -5.35 -18.00 -14.15
C VAL A 76 -6.74 -18.32 -13.60
N LEU A 77 -7.70 -17.40 -13.71
CA LEU A 77 -9.06 -17.63 -13.24
C LEU A 77 -9.72 -18.82 -13.94
N ARG A 78 -9.54 -18.95 -15.26
CA ARG A 78 -10.05 -20.10 -16.04
C ARG A 78 -9.45 -21.44 -15.61
N GLY A 79 -8.15 -21.43 -15.26
CA GLY A 79 -7.39 -22.66 -14.96
C GLY A 79 -7.36 -23.04 -13.48
N ALA A 80 -7.80 -22.19 -12.58
CA ALA A 80 -7.76 -22.45 -11.13
C ALA A 80 -8.75 -23.54 -10.71
N ASP A 81 -8.33 -24.40 -9.79
CA ASP A 81 -9.17 -25.47 -9.21
C ASP A 81 -10.18 -24.93 -8.20
N ALA A 82 -9.96 -23.71 -7.67
CA ALA A 82 -10.93 -22.96 -6.88
C ALA A 82 -10.61 -21.46 -6.97
N VAL A 83 -11.63 -20.63 -6.84
CA VAL A 83 -11.51 -19.16 -6.79
C VAL A 83 -12.12 -18.65 -5.49
N LEU A 84 -11.34 -17.90 -4.72
CA LEU A 84 -11.78 -17.17 -3.53
C LEU A 84 -12.02 -15.72 -3.93
N ALA A 85 -13.20 -15.20 -3.67
CA ALA A 85 -13.59 -13.84 -4.05
C ALA A 85 -14.21 -13.11 -2.86
N GLU A 86 -13.93 -11.84 -2.71
CA GLU A 86 -14.54 -11.00 -1.69
C GLU A 86 -16.06 -10.93 -1.91
N ASP A 87 -16.53 -10.49 -3.08
CA ASP A 87 -17.90 -10.63 -3.51
C ASP A 87 -18.00 -11.49 -4.78
N THR A 88 -18.56 -12.68 -4.63
CA THR A 88 -18.73 -13.64 -5.74
C THR A 88 -19.60 -13.11 -6.88
N ARG A 89 -20.48 -12.14 -6.62
CA ARG A 89 -21.35 -11.53 -7.64
C ARG A 89 -20.53 -10.63 -8.57
N ARG A 90 -19.66 -9.78 -8.01
CA ARG A 90 -18.74 -8.92 -8.79
C ARG A 90 -17.78 -9.76 -9.63
N THR A 91 -17.23 -10.81 -9.02
CA THR A 91 -16.37 -11.74 -9.75
C THR A 91 -17.10 -12.44 -10.89
N ARG A 92 -18.36 -12.86 -10.70
CA ARG A 92 -19.16 -13.44 -11.81
C ARG A 92 -19.35 -12.44 -12.94
N THR A 93 -19.70 -11.19 -12.65
CA THR A 93 -19.84 -10.14 -13.68
C THR A 93 -18.55 -10.00 -14.50
N LEU A 94 -17.38 -9.99 -13.86
CA LEU A 94 -16.09 -9.96 -14.55
C LEU A 94 -15.90 -11.19 -15.45
N LEU A 95 -16.16 -12.38 -14.92
CA LEU A 95 -15.98 -13.63 -15.66
C LEU A 95 -16.92 -13.74 -16.85
N GLU A 96 -18.19 -13.37 -16.69
CA GLU A 96 -19.21 -13.35 -17.73
C GLU A 96 -18.85 -12.37 -18.85
N ALA A 97 -18.40 -11.15 -18.49
CA ALA A 97 -17.99 -10.13 -19.46
C ALA A 97 -16.83 -10.60 -20.35
N HIS A 98 -15.97 -11.49 -19.85
CA HIS A 98 -14.81 -12.02 -20.59
C HIS A 98 -14.97 -13.48 -21.06
N GLY A 99 -16.18 -14.04 -20.97
CA GLY A 99 -16.43 -15.42 -21.41
C GLY A 99 -15.57 -16.47 -20.70
N VAL A 100 -15.31 -16.26 -19.40
CA VAL A 100 -14.50 -17.16 -18.58
C VAL A 100 -15.39 -18.12 -17.80
N ALA A 101 -15.38 -19.38 -18.17
CA ALA A 101 -15.95 -20.46 -17.36
C ALA A 101 -14.92 -20.94 -16.33
N LEU A 102 -15.33 -20.99 -15.07
CA LEU A 102 -14.49 -21.52 -14.00
C LEU A 102 -14.44 -23.05 -14.06
N ARG A 103 -13.28 -23.61 -13.77
CA ARG A 103 -13.08 -25.05 -13.63
C ARG A 103 -13.59 -25.59 -12.29
N GLY A 104 -13.52 -24.77 -11.24
CA GLY A 104 -13.87 -25.14 -9.88
C GLY A 104 -14.79 -24.16 -9.18
N PRO A 105 -15.04 -24.34 -7.87
CA PRO A 105 -15.96 -23.51 -7.12
C PRO A 105 -15.48 -22.08 -6.95
N LEU A 106 -16.44 -21.13 -6.97
CA LEU A 106 -16.30 -19.74 -6.60
C LEU A 106 -16.83 -19.56 -5.18
N THR A 107 -15.97 -19.27 -4.23
CA THR A 107 -16.27 -19.21 -2.80
C THR A 107 -16.04 -17.79 -2.26
N SER A 108 -16.96 -17.30 -1.42
CA SER A 108 -16.77 -16.00 -0.77
C SER A 108 -15.66 -16.07 0.28
N TYR A 109 -14.76 -15.06 0.25
CA TYR A 109 -13.67 -14.87 1.19
C TYR A 109 -13.66 -13.42 1.68
N ARG A 110 -14.24 -13.17 2.84
CA ARG A 110 -14.35 -11.86 3.48
C ARG A 110 -13.73 -11.91 4.87
N GLU A 111 -13.48 -10.76 5.47
CA GLU A 111 -12.90 -10.67 6.81
C GLU A 111 -13.65 -11.55 7.85
N HIS A 112 -15.00 -11.53 7.83
CA HIS A 112 -15.82 -12.27 8.80
C HIS A 112 -15.80 -13.79 8.60
N ASN A 113 -15.56 -14.30 7.39
CA ASN A 113 -15.52 -15.75 7.10
C ASN A 113 -14.11 -16.24 6.72
N ALA A 114 -13.09 -15.35 6.75
CA ALA A 114 -11.72 -15.65 6.31
C ALA A 114 -11.15 -16.93 6.95
N ARG A 115 -11.49 -17.19 8.22
CA ARG A 115 -11.01 -18.40 8.92
C ARG A 115 -11.55 -19.68 8.31
N ALA A 116 -12.84 -19.78 8.04
CA ALA A 116 -13.47 -20.99 7.48
C ALA A 116 -13.09 -21.18 6.00
N ALA A 117 -13.29 -20.14 5.18
CA ALA A 117 -12.97 -20.19 3.76
C ALA A 117 -11.46 -20.36 3.51
N GLY A 118 -10.61 -19.71 4.31
CA GLY A 118 -9.17 -19.85 4.25
C GLY A 118 -8.70 -21.25 4.66
N GLY A 119 -9.32 -21.88 5.66
CA GLY A 119 -9.04 -23.28 6.04
C GLY A 119 -9.27 -24.23 4.89
N LEU A 120 -10.43 -24.14 4.24
CA LEU A 120 -10.75 -24.96 3.06
C LEU A 120 -9.79 -24.70 1.89
N ALA A 121 -9.38 -23.44 1.69
CA ALA A 121 -8.40 -23.08 0.67
C ALA A 121 -7.02 -23.71 0.96
N LEU A 122 -6.57 -23.68 2.21
CA LEU A 122 -5.31 -24.27 2.62
C LEU A 122 -5.31 -25.80 2.47
N GLU A 123 -6.45 -26.47 2.74
CA GLU A 123 -6.60 -27.90 2.48
C GLU A 123 -6.48 -28.23 0.99
N ARG A 124 -7.06 -27.41 0.09
CA ARG A 124 -6.89 -27.55 -1.36
C ARG A 124 -5.43 -27.39 -1.79
N LEU A 125 -4.79 -26.31 -1.30
CA LEU A 125 -3.38 -26.04 -1.55
C LEU A 125 -2.48 -27.19 -1.08
N ALA A 126 -2.79 -27.82 0.06
CA ALA A 126 -2.06 -28.98 0.56
C ALA A 126 -2.22 -30.22 -0.33
N ARG A 127 -3.31 -30.33 -1.10
CA ARG A 127 -3.51 -31.39 -2.11
C ARG A 127 -2.83 -31.09 -3.45
N GLY A 128 -2.09 -29.95 -3.55
CA GLY A 128 -1.42 -29.55 -4.78
C GLY A 128 -2.35 -28.86 -5.79
N GLU A 129 -3.50 -28.35 -5.35
CA GLU A 129 -4.43 -27.61 -6.22
C GLU A 129 -3.96 -26.17 -6.46
N ALA A 130 -4.35 -25.59 -7.60
CA ALA A 130 -4.17 -24.19 -7.91
C ALA A 130 -5.39 -23.39 -7.40
N VAL A 131 -5.18 -22.50 -6.42
CA VAL A 131 -6.24 -21.67 -5.84
C VAL A 131 -6.00 -20.22 -6.20
N ALA A 132 -6.99 -19.53 -6.79
CA ALA A 132 -6.93 -18.09 -7.06
C ALA A 132 -7.63 -17.29 -5.95
N LEU A 133 -7.02 -16.17 -5.57
CA LEU A 133 -7.60 -15.18 -4.66
C LEU A 133 -7.80 -13.87 -5.44
N VAL A 134 -9.03 -13.33 -5.40
CA VAL A 134 -9.38 -12.03 -5.98
C VAL A 134 -10.08 -11.15 -4.95
N SER A 135 -9.89 -9.83 -5.04
CA SER A 135 -10.70 -8.81 -4.34
C SER A 135 -11.78 -8.25 -5.26
N ASP A 136 -12.63 -7.40 -4.72
CA ASP A 136 -13.70 -6.73 -5.47
C ASP A 136 -13.15 -5.76 -6.51
N ALA A 137 -11.98 -5.16 -6.24
CA ALA A 137 -11.31 -4.22 -7.14
C ALA A 137 -9.81 -4.14 -6.78
N GLY A 138 -8.94 -4.16 -7.77
CA GLY A 138 -7.50 -4.00 -7.58
C GLY A 138 -6.78 -5.26 -7.13
N THR A 139 -5.71 -5.07 -6.37
CA THR A 139 -4.80 -6.16 -5.95
C THR A 139 -5.19 -6.68 -4.56
N PRO A 140 -5.54 -7.97 -4.41
CA PRO A 140 -5.89 -8.55 -3.13
C PRO A 140 -4.79 -8.37 -2.06
N ALA A 141 -5.18 -8.31 -0.79
CA ALA A 141 -4.31 -8.08 0.37
C ALA A 141 -3.66 -6.68 0.44
N VAL A 142 -3.98 -5.76 -0.48
CA VAL A 142 -3.57 -4.35 -0.41
C VAL A 142 -4.78 -3.50 0.00
N SER A 143 -4.97 -3.28 1.29
CA SER A 143 -6.19 -2.71 1.92
C SER A 143 -7.45 -3.57 1.74
N ASP A 144 -7.28 -4.82 1.35
CA ASP A 144 -8.31 -5.82 1.11
C ASP A 144 -8.05 -7.10 1.92
N PRO A 145 -9.05 -7.98 2.11
CA PRO A 145 -8.83 -9.29 2.71
C PRO A 145 -7.82 -10.14 1.93
N GLY A 146 -7.09 -11.03 2.64
CA GLY A 146 -6.23 -12.01 1.96
C GLY A 146 -4.83 -12.16 2.52
N TRP A 147 -4.28 -11.14 3.21
CA TRP A 147 -2.92 -11.19 3.74
C TRP A 147 -2.70 -12.37 4.70
N GLU A 148 -3.71 -12.75 5.49
CA GLU A 148 -3.64 -13.88 6.41
C GLU A 148 -3.52 -15.21 5.66
N LEU A 149 -4.27 -15.37 4.57
CA LEU A 149 -4.19 -16.57 3.71
C LEU A 149 -2.83 -16.67 3.03
N VAL A 150 -2.32 -15.55 2.50
CA VAL A 150 -0.98 -15.46 1.90
C VAL A 150 0.10 -15.85 2.93
N ALA A 151 0.02 -15.29 4.14
CA ALA A 151 0.96 -15.59 5.22
C ALA A 151 0.91 -17.09 5.62
N ALA A 152 -0.29 -17.65 5.76
CA ALA A 152 -0.48 -19.05 6.11
C ALA A 152 0.02 -20.01 5.01
N ALA A 153 -0.27 -19.72 3.74
CA ALA A 153 0.22 -20.47 2.60
C ALA A 153 1.76 -20.51 2.57
N ARG A 154 2.40 -19.33 2.72
CA ARG A 154 3.87 -19.24 2.79
C ARG A 154 4.46 -20.00 3.96
N ALA A 155 3.85 -19.90 5.15
CA ALA A 155 4.29 -20.63 6.34
C ALA A 155 4.18 -22.16 6.15
N GLY A 156 3.23 -22.60 5.31
CA GLY A 156 3.06 -24.00 4.92
C GLY A 156 3.94 -24.46 3.75
N GLY A 157 4.83 -23.61 3.25
CA GLY A 157 5.69 -23.96 2.10
C GLY A 157 4.97 -23.95 0.75
N VAL A 158 3.72 -23.47 0.69
CA VAL A 158 2.96 -23.40 -0.56
C VAL A 158 3.50 -22.25 -1.44
N PRO A 159 3.75 -22.49 -2.73
CA PRO A 159 4.09 -21.42 -3.67
C PRO A 159 2.98 -20.36 -3.71
N VAL A 160 3.38 -19.07 -3.63
CA VAL A 160 2.46 -17.93 -3.77
C VAL A 160 2.89 -17.11 -4.96
N HIS A 161 2.00 -17.02 -5.94
CA HIS A 161 2.22 -16.37 -7.23
C HIS A 161 1.47 -15.04 -7.31
N ALA A 162 2.19 -13.94 -7.50
CA ALA A 162 1.57 -12.68 -7.86
C ALA A 162 1.15 -12.70 -9.33
N VAL A 163 -0.09 -12.31 -9.60
CA VAL A 163 -0.60 -12.04 -10.96
C VAL A 163 -0.85 -10.54 -11.05
N PRO A 164 0.17 -9.76 -11.49
CA PRO A 164 0.08 -8.32 -11.57
C PRO A 164 -1.08 -7.84 -12.44
N GLY A 165 -1.65 -6.72 -12.07
CA GLY A 165 -2.75 -6.11 -12.79
C GLY A 165 -3.15 -4.78 -12.19
N PRO A 166 -4.42 -4.35 -12.33
CA PRO A 166 -4.91 -3.08 -11.88
C PRO A 166 -4.69 -2.85 -10.37
N SER A 167 -4.36 -1.61 -10.02
CA SER A 167 -4.27 -1.17 -8.63
C SER A 167 -4.45 0.35 -8.58
N ALA A 168 -5.35 0.83 -7.72
CA ALA A 168 -5.64 2.25 -7.59
C ALA A 168 -4.42 3.06 -7.13
N LEU A 169 -3.54 2.49 -6.29
CA LEU A 169 -2.35 3.16 -5.80
C LEU A 169 -1.38 3.57 -6.93
N PRO A 170 -0.80 2.67 -7.73
CA PRO A 170 0.09 3.08 -8.82
C PRO A 170 -0.63 3.85 -9.92
N ALA A 171 -1.91 3.56 -10.19
CA ALA A 171 -2.69 4.32 -11.17
C ALA A 171 -2.84 5.79 -10.73
N ALA A 172 -3.23 6.06 -9.49
CA ALA A 172 -3.32 7.41 -8.96
C ALA A 172 -1.97 8.14 -8.98
N LEU A 173 -0.89 7.45 -8.59
CA LEU A 173 0.46 8.02 -8.62
C LEU A 173 0.90 8.43 -10.02
N SER A 174 0.51 7.67 -11.04
CA SER A 174 0.91 7.93 -12.44
C SER A 174 0.25 9.18 -13.03
N VAL A 175 -0.98 9.50 -12.57
CA VAL A 175 -1.78 10.62 -13.13
C VAL A 175 -1.81 11.86 -12.24
N ALA A 176 -1.39 11.76 -10.97
CA ALA A 176 -1.43 12.87 -10.02
C ALA A 176 -0.50 14.04 -10.40
N GLY A 177 0.51 13.82 -11.24
CA GLY A 177 1.45 14.86 -11.68
C GLY A 177 2.29 15.47 -10.54
N LEU A 178 2.42 14.79 -9.40
CA LEU A 178 3.27 15.23 -8.30
C LEU A 178 4.74 14.87 -8.57
N ALA A 179 5.65 15.74 -8.15
CA ALA A 179 7.08 15.52 -8.29
C ALA A 179 7.51 14.18 -7.64
N PRO A 180 8.48 13.43 -8.23
CA PRO A 180 8.95 12.19 -7.65
C PRO A 180 9.67 12.45 -6.32
N ARG A 181 9.17 11.80 -5.27
CA ARG A 181 9.77 11.79 -3.91
C ARG A 181 9.34 10.52 -3.18
N PRO A 182 9.92 10.21 -1.99
CA PRO A 182 9.44 9.10 -1.19
C PRO A 182 7.93 9.16 -0.95
N ARG A 183 7.25 8.00 -1.03
CA ARG A 183 5.80 7.92 -0.86
C ARG A 183 5.46 6.89 0.19
N LEU A 184 4.54 7.26 1.10
CA LEU A 184 4.03 6.42 2.15
C LEU A 184 2.56 6.11 1.88
N PHE A 185 2.26 4.85 1.55
CA PHE A 185 0.90 4.39 1.43
C PHE A 185 0.36 3.98 2.81
N LEU A 186 -0.75 4.57 3.20
CA LEU A 186 -1.35 4.44 4.54
C LEU A 186 -2.70 3.71 4.53
N GLY A 187 -3.20 3.32 3.35
CA GLY A 187 -4.51 2.71 3.22
C GLY A 187 -5.64 3.65 3.65
N PHE A 188 -6.67 3.15 4.32
CA PHE A 188 -7.76 3.97 4.83
C PHE A 188 -7.36 4.65 6.15
N PRO A 189 -7.62 5.97 6.30
CA PRO A 189 -7.33 6.69 7.52
C PRO A 189 -8.21 6.20 8.67
N PRO A 190 -7.76 6.35 9.95
CA PRO A 190 -8.58 5.96 11.10
C PRO A 190 -9.93 6.70 11.13
N GLY A 191 -11.02 5.97 11.39
CA GLY A 191 -12.37 6.55 11.43
C GLY A 191 -12.58 7.57 12.57
N LYS A 192 -11.84 7.43 13.70
CA LYS A 192 -11.92 8.36 14.85
C LYS A 192 -10.99 9.56 14.64
N ALA A 193 -11.47 10.78 14.93
CA ALA A 193 -10.73 12.03 14.74
C ALA A 193 -9.38 12.07 15.47
N GLY A 194 -9.31 11.67 16.73
CA GLY A 194 -8.06 11.71 17.51
C GLY A 194 -6.92 10.91 16.88
N PRO A 195 -7.08 9.60 16.60
CA PRO A 195 -6.10 8.80 15.90
C PRO A 195 -5.79 9.32 14.47
N ARG A 196 -6.78 9.83 13.73
CA ARG A 196 -6.61 10.37 12.38
C ARG A 196 -5.75 11.64 12.38
N ARG A 197 -6.03 12.61 13.26
CA ARG A 197 -5.22 13.81 13.45
C ARG A 197 -3.79 13.47 13.89
N ARG A 198 -3.64 12.50 14.79
CA ARG A 198 -2.31 12.02 15.19
C ARG A 198 -1.54 11.47 14.00
N LEU A 199 -2.17 10.63 13.17
CA LEU A 199 -1.54 10.09 11.96
C LEU A 199 -1.07 11.22 11.03
N LEU A 200 -1.89 12.26 10.82
CA LEU A 200 -1.53 13.42 9.99
C LEU A 200 -0.31 14.17 10.56
N ARG A 201 -0.29 14.44 11.88
CA ARG A 201 0.90 15.04 12.53
C ARG A 201 2.15 14.21 12.35
N ASP A 202 2.03 12.88 12.54
CA ASP A 202 3.16 11.96 12.38
C ASP A 202 3.68 11.93 10.93
N VAL A 203 2.78 11.99 9.94
CA VAL A 203 3.12 12.13 8.52
C VAL A 203 3.88 13.43 8.24
N PHE A 204 3.38 14.57 8.69
CA PHE A 204 4.05 15.85 8.49
C PHE A 204 5.41 15.92 9.22
N ALA A 205 5.51 15.32 10.41
CA ALA A 205 6.77 15.22 11.12
C ALA A 205 7.77 14.34 10.37
N ALA A 206 7.34 13.20 9.85
CA ALA A 206 8.16 12.30 9.04
C ALA A 206 8.62 12.96 7.74
N SER A 207 7.75 13.72 7.09
CA SER A 207 8.10 14.45 5.87
C SER A 207 9.21 15.46 6.09
N ARG A 208 9.16 16.21 7.20
CA ARG A 208 10.24 17.13 7.57
C ARG A 208 11.58 16.40 7.81
N ALA A 209 11.51 15.23 8.47
CA ALA A 209 12.71 14.43 8.76
C ALA A 209 13.34 13.78 7.52
N LEU A 210 12.56 13.58 6.45
CA LEU A 210 12.98 12.88 5.22
C LEU A 210 13.19 13.85 4.03
N ASP A 211 13.19 15.16 4.28
CA ASP A 211 13.30 16.19 3.24
C ASP A 211 12.22 16.08 2.16
N GLY A 212 11.01 15.77 2.59
CA GLY A 212 9.83 15.62 1.75
C GLY A 212 9.34 14.17 1.62
N LEU A 213 8.05 14.00 1.82
CA LEU A 213 7.36 12.72 1.75
C LEU A 213 5.94 12.95 1.24
N ASP A 214 5.49 12.14 0.29
CA ASP A 214 4.07 12.13 -0.09
C ASP A 214 3.34 11.05 0.71
N ALA A 215 2.20 11.41 1.30
CA ALA A 215 1.30 10.44 1.92
C ALA A 215 0.15 10.10 0.97
N VAL A 216 -0.17 8.81 0.85
CA VAL A 216 -1.23 8.32 -0.02
C VAL A 216 -2.27 7.56 0.79
N PHE A 217 -3.53 7.96 0.65
CA PHE A 217 -4.67 7.38 1.34
C PHE A 217 -5.73 6.89 0.37
N PHE A 218 -6.38 5.79 0.70
CA PHE A 218 -7.70 5.49 0.17
C PHE A 218 -8.75 6.15 1.07
N VAL A 219 -9.72 6.84 0.49
CA VAL A 219 -10.65 7.68 1.26
C VAL A 219 -12.08 7.40 0.82
N GLY A 220 -12.94 7.15 1.78
CA GLY A 220 -14.38 7.13 1.52
C GLY A 220 -14.92 8.51 1.15
N PRO A 221 -15.95 8.61 0.30
CA PRO A 221 -16.48 9.90 -0.15
C PRO A 221 -16.96 10.79 1.00
N HIS A 222 -17.52 10.21 2.06
CA HIS A 222 -17.99 10.95 3.24
C HIS A 222 -16.86 11.41 4.18
N ASP A 223 -15.68 10.80 4.06
CA ASP A 223 -14.54 11.10 4.93
C ASP A 223 -13.59 12.13 4.30
N LEU A 224 -13.65 12.33 2.98
CA LEU A 224 -12.74 13.23 2.27
C LEU A 224 -12.78 14.68 2.78
N PRO A 225 -13.94 15.36 2.90
CA PRO A 225 -13.97 16.75 3.37
C PRO A 225 -13.29 16.90 4.72
N ARG A 226 -13.67 16.05 5.66
CA ARG A 226 -13.11 16.07 7.03
C ARG A 226 -11.61 15.77 7.05
N LEU A 227 -11.14 14.81 6.24
CA LEU A 227 -9.72 14.49 6.17
C LEU A 227 -8.90 15.66 5.63
N LEU A 228 -9.41 16.38 4.62
CA LEU A 228 -8.76 17.56 4.05
C LEU A 228 -8.71 18.72 5.07
N GLU A 229 -9.80 18.98 5.79
CA GLU A 229 -9.86 19.99 6.86
C GLU A 229 -8.85 19.68 7.96
N GLU A 230 -8.85 18.44 8.49
CA GLU A 230 -7.91 18.02 9.52
C GLU A 230 -6.46 18.05 9.03
N ALA A 231 -6.20 17.69 7.77
CA ALA A 231 -4.88 17.78 7.19
C ALA A 231 -4.40 19.24 7.10
N LEU A 232 -5.28 20.18 6.76
CA LEU A 232 -4.97 21.61 6.72
C LEU A 232 -4.68 22.17 8.14
N GLU A 233 -5.46 21.77 9.14
CA GLU A 233 -5.26 22.18 10.53
C GLU A 233 -3.93 21.65 11.12
N GLU A 234 -3.55 20.44 10.78
CA GLU A 234 -2.32 19.77 11.28
C GLU A 234 -1.08 20.09 10.43
N ALA A 235 -1.25 20.77 9.28
CA ALA A 235 -0.15 21.16 8.40
C ALA A 235 0.78 22.18 9.08
N PRO A 236 2.10 22.12 8.84
CA PRO A 236 3.10 22.96 9.51
C PRO A 236 2.87 24.47 9.42
N ASN A 237 2.18 24.90 8.37
CA ASN A 237 1.83 26.32 8.11
C ASN A 237 0.34 26.46 7.82
N GLY A 238 -0.51 25.74 8.52
CA GLY A 238 -1.96 25.67 8.31
C GLY A 238 -2.73 27.00 8.39
N LYS A 239 -2.08 28.08 8.82
CA LYS A 239 -2.58 29.43 8.64
C LYS A 239 -1.95 30.02 7.39
N VAL A 240 -2.57 29.79 6.24
CA VAL A 240 -2.17 30.37 4.98
C VAL A 240 -2.25 31.89 5.10
N SER A 241 -1.10 32.56 4.99
CA SER A 241 -1.06 33.96 4.59
C SER A 241 -1.71 34.04 3.20
N GLU A 242 -2.71 34.89 3.04
CA GLU A 242 -3.51 35.09 1.81
C GLU A 242 -2.71 35.58 0.57
N VAL A 243 -1.39 35.55 0.63
CA VAL A 243 -0.52 36.14 -0.40
C VAL A 243 0.37 35.05 -1.04
N ALA A 244 -0.20 34.31 -1.94
CA ALA A 244 0.54 33.72 -3.07
C ALA A 244 -0.43 33.29 -4.18
N THR A 245 -0.95 34.24 -4.93
CA THR A 245 -1.50 34.01 -6.27
C THR A 245 -0.34 33.52 -7.15
N ARG A 246 -0.29 32.21 -7.42
CA ARG A 246 0.64 31.64 -8.39
C ARG A 246 -0.05 31.50 -9.74
N GLU A 247 0.66 31.87 -10.79
CA GLU A 247 0.28 31.54 -12.15
C GLU A 247 0.21 30.01 -12.32
N ALA A 248 -0.84 29.54 -12.97
CA ALA A 248 -1.08 28.14 -13.24
C ALA A 248 0.07 27.55 -14.07
N GLY A 249 0.80 26.57 -13.52
CA GLY A 249 1.81 25.81 -14.28
C GLY A 249 3.23 25.82 -13.76
N ALA A 250 3.59 26.63 -12.76
CA ALA A 250 4.95 26.61 -12.20
C ALA A 250 5.13 25.49 -11.18
N PRO A 251 6.22 24.67 -11.24
CA PRO A 251 6.52 23.68 -10.22
C PRO A 251 6.79 24.38 -8.89
N ALA A 252 6.22 23.86 -7.80
CA ALA A 252 6.41 24.39 -6.44
C ALA A 252 7.86 24.22 -5.98
N ALA A 253 8.68 25.21 -6.23
CA ALA A 253 10.00 25.35 -5.62
C ALA A 253 9.89 26.29 -4.42
N GLY A 254 9.95 25.73 -3.21
CA GLY A 254 10.22 26.47 -1.98
C GLY A 254 9.03 27.21 -1.38
N GLY A 255 8.58 26.77 -0.21
CA GLY A 255 7.75 27.55 0.70
C GLY A 255 6.42 26.88 1.10
N GLY A 256 6.44 26.03 2.10
CA GLY A 256 5.40 25.87 3.12
C GLY A 256 3.99 25.40 2.75
N VAL A 257 3.59 25.43 1.50
CA VAL A 257 2.23 25.07 1.09
C VAL A 257 2.15 23.57 0.82
N VAL A 258 1.26 22.88 1.51
CA VAL A 258 0.93 21.48 1.21
C VAL A 258 0.13 21.45 -0.09
N GLU A 259 0.66 20.79 -1.11
CA GLU A 259 -0.10 20.44 -2.31
C GLU A 259 -0.77 19.08 -2.13
N CYS A 260 -1.86 18.85 -2.84
CA CYS A 260 -2.49 17.55 -2.87
C CYS A 260 -3.05 17.22 -4.26
N ALA A 261 -3.28 15.95 -4.50
CA ALA A 261 -4.09 15.49 -5.61
C ALA A 261 -5.23 14.62 -5.08
N VAL A 262 -6.43 14.91 -5.54
CA VAL A 262 -7.63 14.11 -5.30
C VAL A 262 -7.95 13.38 -6.58
N VAL A 263 -7.70 12.07 -6.58
CA VAL A 263 -7.90 11.21 -7.74
C VAL A 263 -9.12 10.34 -7.43
N ARG A 264 -10.19 10.52 -8.17
CA ARG A 264 -11.45 9.81 -7.92
C ARG A 264 -11.96 9.07 -9.15
N GLU A 265 -12.70 7.98 -8.90
CA GLU A 265 -13.37 7.17 -9.91
C GLU A 265 -12.42 6.75 -11.06
N LEU A 266 -11.16 6.42 -10.72
CA LEU A 266 -10.15 5.95 -11.68
C LEU A 266 -10.69 4.82 -12.55
N SER A 267 -10.42 4.92 -13.86
CA SER A 267 -10.84 3.94 -14.87
C SER A 267 -12.36 3.84 -15.05
N LYS A 268 -13.16 4.72 -14.41
CA LYS A 268 -14.61 4.77 -14.49
C LYS A 268 -15.09 5.95 -15.34
N ARG A 269 -16.39 5.96 -15.65
CA ARG A 269 -17.04 7.01 -16.46
C ARG A 269 -16.83 8.44 -15.93
N TYR A 270 -16.70 8.61 -14.62
CA TYR A 270 -16.56 9.91 -13.95
C TYR A 270 -15.20 10.08 -13.33
N GLU A 271 -14.17 9.54 -14.01
CA GLU A 271 -12.79 9.75 -13.61
C GLU A 271 -12.44 11.23 -13.53
N GLU A 272 -11.85 11.63 -12.43
CA GLU A 272 -11.40 12.99 -12.21
C GLU A 272 -10.06 12.98 -11.46
N VAL A 273 -9.13 13.80 -11.95
CA VAL A 273 -7.86 14.08 -11.30
C VAL A 273 -7.82 15.57 -11.01
N TRP A 274 -8.02 15.93 -9.76
CA TRP A 274 -7.84 17.30 -9.30
C TRP A 274 -6.50 17.44 -8.60
N ARG A 275 -5.79 18.54 -8.85
CA ARG A 275 -4.53 18.87 -8.19
C ARG A 275 -4.46 20.34 -7.85
N GLY A 276 -3.98 20.67 -6.65
CA GLY A 276 -3.78 22.05 -6.20
C GLY A 276 -3.35 22.11 -4.73
N PRO A 277 -3.29 23.34 -4.20
CA PRO A 277 -3.03 23.56 -2.78
C PRO A 277 -4.10 22.94 -1.89
N LEU A 278 -3.69 22.40 -0.73
CA LEU A 278 -4.60 21.75 0.20
C LEU A 278 -5.78 22.63 0.64
N HIS A 279 -5.55 23.95 0.84
CA HIS A 279 -6.62 24.87 1.23
C HIS A 279 -7.66 25.08 0.12
N GLU A 280 -7.28 24.93 -1.14
CA GLU A 280 -8.23 24.96 -2.26
C GLU A 280 -9.00 23.64 -2.31
N ALA A 281 -8.33 22.50 -2.07
CA ALA A 281 -9.01 21.20 -1.99
C ALA A 281 -10.11 21.21 -0.91
N VAL A 282 -9.87 21.81 0.25
CA VAL A 282 -10.88 21.96 1.31
C VAL A 282 -12.12 22.68 0.78
N ARG A 283 -11.98 23.72 -0.02
CA ARG A 283 -13.12 24.45 -0.62
C ARG A 283 -13.81 23.66 -1.73
N GLU A 284 -13.03 23.07 -2.63
CA GLU A 284 -13.53 22.34 -3.80
C GLU A 284 -14.29 21.04 -3.42
N PHE A 285 -13.82 20.36 -2.37
CA PHE A 285 -14.40 19.10 -1.90
C PHE A 285 -15.16 19.26 -0.58
N ALA A 286 -15.59 20.48 -0.23
CA ALA A 286 -16.41 20.75 0.95
C ALA A 286 -17.67 19.87 0.97
N GLU A 287 -18.19 19.62 2.17
CA GLU A 287 -19.43 18.90 2.35
C GLU A 287 -20.56 19.58 1.55
N GLY A 288 -21.32 18.80 0.79
CA GLY A 288 -22.38 19.32 -0.07
C GLY A 288 -21.94 19.84 -1.47
N SER A 289 -20.64 19.90 -1.77
CA SER A 289 -20.15 20.29 -3.11
C SER A 289 -20.56 19.34 -4.24
N GLY A 290 -21.00 18.12 -3.90
CA GLY A 290 -21.30 17.06 -4.87
C GLY A 290 -20.08 16.40 -5.50
N ARG A 291 -18.85 16.88 -5.21
CA ARG A 291 -17.59 16.35 -5.75
C ARG A 291 -17.01 15.21 -4.93
N SER A 292 -17.36 15.09 -3.64
CA SER A 292 -16.93 14.00 -2.77
C SER A 292 -17.80 12.76 -3.00
N ARG A 293 -17.62 12.07 -4.14
CA ARG A 293 -18.37 10.87 -4.54
C ARG A 293 -17.45 9.81 -5.11
N GLY A 294 -17.86 8.54 -4.95
CA GLY A 294 -17.16 7.39 -5.52
C GLY A 294 -15.92 6.98 -4.73
N GLU A 295 -15.04 6.24 -5.36
CA GLU A 295 -13.77 5.78 -4.78
C GLU A 295 -12.69 6.82 -4.99
N ILE A 296 -11.94 7.14 -3.93
CA ILE A 296 -11.01 8.26 -3.92
C ILE A 296 -9.63 7.80 -3.42
N THR A 297 -8.60 8.20 -4.15
CA THR A 297 -7.21 8.16 -3.69
C THR A 297 -6.74 9.59 -3.47
N LEU A 298 -6.42 9.93 -2.22
CA LEU A 298 -5.86 11.23 -1.85
C LEU A 298 -4.33 11.12 -1.73
N LEU A 299 -3.63 12.02 -2.40
CA LEU A 299 -2.18 12.20 -2.27
C LEU A 299 -1.92 13.55 -1.61
N LEU A 300 -1.22 13.55 -0.48
CA LEU A 300 -0.75 14.76 0.20
C LEU A 300 0.75 14.90 -0.07
N ALA A 301 1.14 15.92 -0.82
CA ALA A 301 2.53 16.26 -1.05
C ALA A 301 3.03 17.11 0.12
N CYS A 302 3.56 16.43 1.15
CA CYS A 302 3.99 17.09 2.37
C CYS A 302 5.33 17.79 2.13
N PRO A 303 5.45 19.09 2.50
CA PRO A 303 6.68 19.83 2.27
C PRO A 303 7.85 19.28 3.06
N SER A 304 9.03 19.40 2.49
CA SER A 304 10.29 19.31 3.22
C SER A 304 10.36 20.42 4.29
N GLY A 305 11.07 20.18 5.38
CA GLY A 305 11.23 21.13 6.49
C GLY A 305 12.00 22.42 6.17
N GLY A 306 12.17 22.80 4.91
CA GLY A 306 12.89 23.97 4.46
C GLY A 306 12.11 25.28 4.70
N GLY A 307 12.24 25.85 5.90
CA GLY A 307 12.16 27.30 6.03
C GLY A 307 13.29 27.93 5.20
N GLU A 308 12.95 28.92 4.38
CA GLU A 308 13.81 29.93 3.74
C GLU A 308 15.34 29.80 3.83
N GLN A 309 15.96 28.73 3.33
CA GLN A 309 17.39 28.69 3.04
C GLN A 309 17.76 27.45 2.22
N ALA A 310 17.37 27.46 0.94
CA ALA A 310 17.92 26.48 0.00
C ALA A 310 18.37 27.16 -1.31
N VAL A 311 19.10 28.25 -1.16
CA VAL A 311 20.12 28.68 -2.12
C VAL A 311 21.43 28.69 -1.35
N GLY A 312 22.07 27.52 -1.28
CA GLY A 312 23.31 27.30 -0.57
C GLY A 312 23.19 26.18 0.45
N GLY A 313 23.62 24.99 0.11
CA GLY A 313 23.79 23.74 0.91
C GLY A 313 23.61 23.80 2.43
N GLY A 314 22.41 24.00 2.93
CA GLY A 314 22.10 24.01 4.36
C GLY A 314 22.13 22.59 4.92
N ARG A 315 23.13 22.28 5.72
CA ARG A 315 23.23 21.04 6.49
C ARG A 315 22.10 20.97 7.52
N ALA A 316 21.39 19.84 7.60
CA ALA A 316 20.44 19.60 8.69
C ALA A 316 21.09 19.88 10.05
N SER A 317 20.30 20.42 11.00
CA SER A 317 20.83 20.70 12.35
C SER A 317 21.29 19.39 13.00
N ALA A 318 22.26 19.49 13.91
CA ALA A 318 22.78 18.31 14.62
C ALA A 318 21.67 17.54 15.34
N GLY A 319 20.65 18.22 15.88
CA GLY A 319 19.50 17.59 16.54
C GLY A 319 18.57 16.84 15.59
N GLU A 320 18.33 17.37 14.41
CA GLU A 320 17.52 16.69 13.37
C GLU A 320 18.23 15.45 12.84
N ALA A 321 19.54 15.53 12.65
CA ALA A 321 20.36 14.39 12.24
C ALA A 321 20.34 13.27 13.30
N GLU A 322 20.42 13.60 14.58
CA GLU A 322 20.32 12.64 15.69
C GLU A 322 18.91 12.00 15.77
N ALA A 323 17.86 12.79 15.61
CA ALA A 323 16.49 12.29 15.58
C ALA A 323 16.28 11.30 14.42
N HIS A 324 16.84 11.58 13.26
CA HIS A 324 16.80 10.71 12.09
C HIS A 324 17.54 9.39 12.32
N VAL A 325 18.71 9.44 12.93
CA VAL A 325 19.48 8.24 13.29
C VAL A 325 18.71 7.37 14.27
N ARG A 326 18.12 7.96 15.31
CA ARG A 326 17.30 7.22 16.28
C ARG A 326 16.12 6.54 15.59
N TRP A 327 15.42 7.23 14.73
CA TRP A 327 14.32 6.67 13.97
C TRP A 327 14.74 5.48 13.08
N LEU A 328 15.88 5.58 12.39
CA LEU A 328 16.41 4.46 11.59
C LEU A 328 16.69 3.22 12.44
N VAL A 329 17.19 3.40 13.65
CA VAL A 329 17.49 2.28 14.56
C VAL A 329 16.22 1.72 15.19
N GLU A 330 15.37 2.58 15.79
CA GLU A 330 14.19 2.17 16.58
C GLU A 330 13.02 1.69 15.72
N ALA A 331 12.76 2.39 14.62
CA ALA A 331 11.58 2.11 13.78
C ALA A 331 11.88 1.20 12.57
N CYS A 332 13.10 1.30 12.02
CA CYS A 332 13.49 0.56 10.82
C CYS A 332 14.41 -0.63 11.11
N GLY A 333 14.87 -0.81 12.37
CA GLY A 333 15.77 -1.91 12.75
C GLY A 333 17.15 -1.85 12.07
N VAL A 334 17.56 -0.66 11.59
CA VAL A 334 18.86 -0.48 10.94
C VAL A 334 19.97 -0.56 11.99
N LYS A 335 21.07 -1.27 11.69
CA LYS A 335 22.21 -1.34 12.61
C LYS A 335 22.76 0.05 12.92
N PRO A 336 23.14 0.37 14.18
CA PRO A 336 23.61 1.69 14.59
C PRO A 336 24.73 2.27 13.72
N SER A 337 25.69 1.45 13.32
CA SER A 337 26.81 1.86 12.46
C SER A 337 26.37 2.25 11.06
N GLU A 338 25.38 1.55 10.51
CA GLU A 338 24.82 1.81 9.19
C GLU A 338 23.92 3.05 9.21
N ALA A 339 23.07 3.22 10.23
CA ALA A 339 22.23 4.40 10.42
C ALA A 339 23.09 5.67 10.52
N ALA A 340 24.13 5.66 11.37
CA ALA A 340 25.06 6.79 11.50
C ALA A 340 25.80 7.11 10.19
N LYS A 341 26.23 6.09 9.44
CA LYS A 341 26.90 6.27 8.14
C LYS A 341 25.98 6.90 7.09
N ARG A 342 24.73 6.45 6.99
CA ARG A 342 23.73 6.99 6.06
C ARG A 342 23.43 8.46 6.34
N VAL A 343 23.15 8.80 7.60
CA VAL A 343 22.83 10.17 7.97
C VAL A 343 24.05 11.09 7.87
N ALA A 344 25.24 10.65 8.24
CA ALA A 344 26.46 11.44 8.10
C ALA A 344 26.78 11.79 6.63
N GLY A 345 26.46 10.90 5.70
CA GLY A 345 26.58 11.16 4.26
C GLY A 345 25.65 12.24 3.75
N LEU A 346 24.47 12.43 4.37
CA LEU A 346 23.47 13.40 3.98
C LEU A 346 23.70 14.80 4.60
N VAL A 347 24.17 14.85 5.85
CA VAL A 347 24.24 16.11 6.62
C VAL A 347 25.65 16.66 6.80
N GLY A 348 26.67 15.92 6.41
CA GLY A 348 28.09 16.33 6.59
C GLY A 348 28.49 16.54 8.06
N GLY A 349 27.77 15.92 9.00
CA GLY A 349 27.98 16.07 10.44
C GLY A 349 28.95 15.05 11.05
N GLY A 350 29.40 15.30 12.28
CA GLY A 350 30.33 14.45 13.01
C GLY A 350 29.81 13.02 13.20
N LYS A 351 30.34 12.08 12.42
CA LYS A 351 29.94 10.66 12.38
C LYS A 351 29.91 10.02 13.78
N ASN A 352 30.82 10.41 14.66
CA ASN A 352 30.94 9.89 16.04
C ASN A 352 29.70 10.26 16.87
N ARG A 353 29.25 11.52 16.82
CA ARG A 353 28.06 11.98 17.54
C ARG A 353 26.77 11.27 17.07
N LEU A 354 26.63 11.07 15.77
CA LEU A 354 25.50 10.33 15.18
C LEU A 354 25.56 8.85 15.58
N TYR A 355 26.74 8.27 15.69
CA TYR A 355 26.93 6.90 16.13
C TYR A 355 26.56 6.72 17.61
N GLU A 356 26.94 7.66 18.48
CA GLU A 356 26.52 7.66 19.88
C GLU A 356 25.00 7.73 20.04
N ALA A 357 24.33 8.61 19.28
CA ALA A 357 22.88 8.68 19.26
C ALA A 357 22.23 7.36 18.77
N ALA A 358 22.83 6.71 17.78
CA ALA A 358 22.40 5.40 17.29
C ALA A 358 22.56 4.29 18.34
N LEU A 359 23.65 4.29 19.09
CA LEU A 359 23.90 3.34 20.16
C LEU A 359 22.94 3.53 21.34
N GLN A 360 22.64 4.78 21.71
CA GLN A 360 21.65 5.10 22.74
C GLN A 360 20.25 4.59 22.33
N ALA A 361 19.85 4.80 21.09
CA ALA A 361 18.59 4.28 20.54
C ALA A 361 18.52 2.74 20.57
N ALA A 362 19.63 2.08 20.25
CA ALA A 362 19.71 0.62 20.30
C ALA A 362 19.66 0.03 21.72
N ARG A 363 20.15 0.79 22.73
CA ARG A 363 20.14 0.38 24.15
C ARG A 363 18.81 0.68 24.84
N GLY A 364 18.04 1.64 24.35
CA GLY A 364 16.72 2.03 24.83
C GLY A 364 15.58 1.17 24.28
N GLY A 365 15.81 -0.12 23.99
CA GLY A 365 14.76 -1.08 23.65
C GLY A 365 13.64 -1.06 24.69
N PRO A 366 12.38 -1.44 24.33
CA PRO A 366 11.20 -1.22 25.15
C PRO A 366 11.44 -1.82 26.53
N ALA A 367 11.29 -0.99 27.57
CA ALA A 367 11.23 -1.46 28.96
C ALA A 367 10.12 -2.52 29.01
N GLU A 368 10.47 -3.74 29.36
CA GLU A 368 9.52 -4.78 29.72
C GLU A 368 8.67 -4.27 30.86
N GLY A 369 7.36 -4.16 30.60
CA GLY A 369 6.32 -3.78 31.53
C GLY A 369 4.98 -4.23 31.00
#